data_2f0a001024881685f6d53f53dd8e695c
#
_entry.id   2f0a001024881685f6d53f53dd8e695c
#
_cell.length_a   1.000
_cell.length_b   1.000
_cell.length_c   1.000
_cell.angle_alpha   90.00
_cell.angle_beta   90.00
_cell.angle_gamma   90.00
#
_symmetry.space_group_name_H-M   'P 1'
#
loop_
_entity.id
_entity.type
_entity.pdbx_description
1 polymer ?
#
loop_
_entity_poly.entity_id
_entity_poly.type
_entity_poly.pdbx_seq_one_letter_code
_entity_poly.pdbx_strand_id
1 'polypeptide(L)'
;MSPDHYLYLSALLFTIGAAGVLLRRNAIVMFMCVELMLNACYLAFVAFSRMHGHLDGQVVAFFTMVVAACEVVVGLAIIMTIYRTRRSANVDDSHLLRH
;
A
#
# COMPACT_ATOMS: atom_id res chain seq x y z
N MET A 1 -15.53 12.36 -17.58
CA MET A 1 -15.93 11.22 -16.77
C MET A 1 -16.72 11.68 -15.55
N SER A 2 -17.73 10.94 -15.17
CA SER A 2 -18.49 11.25 -13.96
C SER A 2 -17.78 10.69 -12.73
N PRO A 3 -18.10 11.20 -11.53
CA PRO A 3 -17.53 10.64 -10.30
C PRO A 3 -17.80 9.14 -10.13
N ASP A 4 -18.89 8.63 -10.70
CA ASP A 4 -19.22 7.21 -10.64
C ASP A 4 -18.14 6.34 -11.26
N HIS A 5 -17.54 6.79 -12.36
CA HIS A 5 -16.46 6.06 -13.00
C HIS A 5 -15.24 5.93 -12.09
N TYR A 6 -14.96 6.96 -11.32
CA TYR A 6 -13.85 6.93 -10.36
C TYR A 6 -14.13 5.96 -9.21
N LEU A 7 -15.39 5.83 -8.80
CA LEU A 7 -15.76 4.84 -7.78
C LEU A 7 -15.59 3.42 -8.29
N TYR A 8 -15.93 3.15 -9.55
CA TYR A 8 -15.69 1.85 -10.15
C TYR A 8 -14.21 1.55 -10.25
N LEU A 9 -13.41 2.54 -10.63
CA LEU A 9 -11.96 2.40 -10.67
C LEU A 9 -11.41 2.13 -9.27
N SER A 10 -11.90 2.84 -8.27
CA SER A 10 -11.51 2.63 -6.87
C SER A 10 -11.80 1.20 -6.42
N ALA A 11 -13.00 0.69 -6.72
CA ALA A 11 -13.37 -0.68 -6.37
C ALA A 11 -12.46 -1.69 -7.07
N LEU A 12 -12.14 -1.46 -8.32
CA LEU A 12 -11.24 -2.33 -9.08
C LEU A 12 -9.84 -2.34 -8.48
N LEU A 13 -9.29 -1.17 -8.18
CA LEU A 13 -7.96 -1.05 -7.60
C LEU A 13 -7.89 -1.73 -6.23
N PHE A 14 -8.91 -1.53 -5.41
CA PHE A 14 -8.98 -2.15 -4.10
C PHE A 14 -9.00 -3.68 -4.22
N THR A 15 -9.79 -4.19 -5.15
CA THR A 15 -9.90 -5.63 -5.40
C THR A 15 -8.56 -6.21 -5.85
N ILE A 16 -7.87 -5.53 -6.75
CA ILE A 16 -6.55 -5.96 -7.23
C ILE A 16 -5.56 -6.00 -6.06
N GLY A 17 -5.54 -4.95 -5.25
CA GLY A 17 -4.66 -4.88 -4.09
C GLY A 17 -4.95 -6.00 -3.09
N ALA A 18 -6.23 -6.23 -2.79
CA ALA A 18 -6.63 -7.28 -1.86
C ALA A 18 -6.23 -8.66 -2.38
N ALA A 19 -6.45 -8.91 -3.67
CA ALA A 19 -6.03 -10.17 -4.29
C ALA A 19 -4.53 -10.37 -4.18
N GLY A 20 -3.75 -9.31 -4.41
CA GLY A 20 -2.30 -9.38 -4.30
C GLY A 20 -1.83 -9.72 -2.89
N VAL A 21 -2.47 -9.12 -1.88
CA VAL A 21 -2.12 -9.41 -0.48
C VAL A 21 -2.38 -10.88 -0.15
N LEU A 22 -3.51 -11.41 -0.64
CA LEU A 22 -3.89 -12.79 -0.33
C LEU A 22 -3.07 -13.82 -1.10
N LEU A 23 -2.61 -13.48 -2.31
CA LEU A 23 -1.96 -14.44 -3.20
C LEU A 23 -0.43 -14.41 -3.13
N ARG A 24 0.16 -13.33 -2.67
CA ARG A 24 1.61 -13.17 -2.66
C ARG A 24 2.17 -13.23 -1.24
N ARG A 25 3.35 -13.84 -1.11
CA ARG A 25 4.02 -13.97 0.17
C ARG A 25 5.20 -13.02 0.35
N ASN A 26 5.58 -12.33 -0.71
CA ASN A 26 6.70 -11.39 -0.66
C ASN A 26 6.28 -10.14 0.11
N ALA A 27 7.04 -9.77 1.13
CA ALA A 27 6.70 -8.65 2.01
C ALA A 27 6.62 -7.33 1.25
N ILE A 28 7.52 -7.09 0.30
CA ILE A 28 7.51 -5.86 -0.48
C ILE A 28 6.27 -5.79 -1.35
N VAL A 29 5.91 -6.91 -2.01
CA VAL A 29 4.72 -6.98 -2.85
C VAL A 29 3.46 -6.79 -2.00
N MET A 30 3.39 -7.41 -0.83
CA MET A 30 2.25 -7.23 0.08
C MET A 30 2.12 -5.78 0.51
N PHE A 31 3.23 -5.12 0.81
CA PHE A 31 3.25 -3.71 1.19
C PHE A 31 2.73 -2.84 0.05
N MET A 32 3.18 -3.10 -1.18
CA MET A 32 2.72 -2.36 -2.35
C MET A 32 1.22 -2.57 -2.58
N CYS A 33 0.73 -3.78 -2.37
CA CYS A 33 -0.70 -4.09 -2.53
C CYS A 33 -1.54 -3.36 -1.49
N VAL A 34 -1.08 -3.27 -0.25
CA VAL A 34 -1.75 -2.50 0.80
C VAL A 34 -1.78 -1.02 0.42
N GLU A 35 -0.69 -0.49 -0.12
CA GLU A 35 -0.65 0.90 -0.58
C GLU A 35 -1.63 1.13 -1.72
N LEU A 36 -1.77 0.17 -2.62
CA LEU A 36 -2.75 0.25 -3.70
C LEU A 36 -4.18 0.31 -3.14
N MET A 37 -4.47 -0.50 -2.12
CA MET A 37 -5.76 -0.48 -1.45
C MET A 37 -6.04 0.86 -0.79
N LEU A 38 -5.03 1.45 -0.14
CA LEU A 38 -5.16 2.77 0.47
C LEU A 38 -5.39 3.85 -0.57
N ASN A 39 -4.68 3.80 -1.69
CA ASN A 39 -4.90 4.73 -2.80
C ASN A 39 -6.32 4.62 -3.34
N ALA A 40 -6.86 3.40 -3.42
CA ALA A 40 -8.24 3.19 -3.83
C ALA A 40 -9.21 3.89 -2.87
N CYS A 41 -8.95 3.81 -1.56
CA CYS A 41 -9.77 4.50 -0.57
C CYS A 41 -9.70 6.02 -0.73
N TYR A 42 -8.52 6.58 -0.96
CA TYR A 42 -8.36 8.02 -1.18
C TYR A 42 -9.12 8.48 -2.41
N LEU A 43 -9.03 7.69 -3.48
CA LEU A 43 -9.78 7.98 -4.70
C LEU A 43 -11.28 7.99 -4.43
N ALA A 44 -11.77 7.04 -3.64
CA ALA A 44 -13.18 6.98 -3.27
C ALA A 44 -13.59 8.22 -2.48
N PHE A 45 -12.77 8.65 -1.51
CA PHE A 45 -13.06 9.86 -0.73
C PHE A 45 -13.19 11.08 -1.62
N VAL A 46 -12.26 11.26 -2.57
CA VAL A 46 -12.29 12.38 -3.50
C VAL A 46 -13.53 12.31 -4.39
N ALA A 47 -13.86 11.11 -4.88
CA ALA A 47 -15.02 10.92 -5.74
C ALA A 47 -16.32 11.25 -4.99
N PHE A 48 -16.48 10.76 -3.76
CA PHE A 48 -17.66 11.07 -2.94
C PHE A 48 -17.75 12.55 -2.62
N SER A 49 -16.62 13.17 -2.30
CA SER A 49 -16.58 14.61 -2.05
C SER A 49 -17.09 15.39 -3.24
N ARG A 50 -16.67 15.01 -4.45
CA ARG A 50 -17.09 15.67 -5.67
C ARG A 50 -18.56 15.44 -5.94
N MET A 51 -19.07 14.24 -5.71
CA MET A 51 -20.49 13.91 -5.91
C MET A 51 -21.39 14.73 -5.00
N HIS A 52 -20.95 15.00 -3.78
CA HIS A 52 -21.75 15.74 -2.80
C HIS A 52 -21.46 17.24 -2.79
N GLY A 53 -20.52 17.70 -3.61
CA GLY A 53 -20.19 19.12 -3.70
C GLY A 53 -19.49 19.69 -2.47
N HIS A 54 -18.91 18.84 -1.64
CA HIS A 54 -18.16 19.25 -0.45
C HIS A 54 -16.67 19.02 -0.64
N LEU A 55 -15.85 19.86 -0.01
CA LEU A 55 -14.39 19.72 -0.05
C LEU A 55 -13.85 18.87 1.10
N ASP A 56 -14.69 18.51 2.04
CA ASP A 56 -14.27 17.82 3.27
C ASP A 56 -13.57 16.48 2.95
N GLY A 57 -14.12 15.70 2.01
CA GLY A 57 -13.51 14.44 1.61
C GLY A 57 -12.16 14.62 0.94
N GLN A 58 -11.98 15.73 0.19
CA GLN A 58 -10.70 16.02 -0.45
C GLN A 58 -9.66 16.44 0.59
N VAL A 59 -10.06 17.21 1.59
CA VAL A 59 -9.16 17.61 2.68
C VAL A 59 -8.71 16.38 3.47
N VAL A 60 -9.65 15.50 3.81
CA VAL A 60 -9.34 14.26 4.54
C VAL A 60 -8.40 13.39 3.69
N ALA A 61 -8.68 13.25 2.38
CA ALA A 61 -7.83 12.49 1.49
C ALA A 61 -6.42 13.05 1.45
N PHE A 62 -6.28 14.38 1.39
CA PHE A 62 -4.97 15.02 1.37
C PHE A 62 -4.18 14.68 2.64
N PHE A 63 -4.78 14.85 3.83
CA PHE A 63 -4.10 14.55 5.07
C PHE A 63 -3.74 13.07 5.20
N THR A 64 -4.64 12.18 4.80
CA THR A 64 -4.35 10.75 4.87
C THR A 64 -3.26 10.35 3.88
N MET A 65 -3.17 11.02 2.73
CA MET A 65 -2.09 10.79 1.78
C MET A 65 -0.73 11.20 2.35
N VAL A 66 -0.68 12.31 3.10
CA VAL A 66 0.56 12.72 3.77
C VAL A 66 0.98 11.68 4.79
N VAL A 67 0.04 11.18 5.59
CA VAL A 67 0.32 10.13 6.57
C VAL A 67 0.79 8.86 5.85
N ALA A 68 0.13 8.49 4.77
CA ALA A 68 0.51 7.31 3.98
C ALA A 68 1.92 7.44 3.41
N ALA A 69 2.30 8.63 2.95
CA ALA A 69 3.65 8.85 2.44
C ALA A 69 4.69 8.60 3.52
N CYS A 70 4.43 9.05 4.75
CA CYS A 70 5.30 8.78 5.89
C CYS A 70 5.37 7.29 6.21
N GLU A 71 4.22 6.61 6.16
CA GLU A 71 4.16 5.16 6.40
C GLU A 71 4.95 4.38 5.36
N VAL A 72 4.91 4.81 4.10
CA VAL A 72 5.67 4.17 3.03
C VAL A 72 7.16 4.23 3.34
N VAL A 73 7.67 5.40 3.72
CA VAL A 73 9.09 5.56 4.03
C VAL A 73 9.48 4.67 5.19
N VAL A 74 8.72 4.71 6.28
CA VAL A 74 9.01 3.90 7.48
C VAL A 74 8.87 2.42 7.17
N GLY A 75 7.79 2.04 6.50
CA GLY A 75 7.54 0.63 6.16
C GLY A 75 8.60 0.04 5.27
N LEU A 76 9.02 0.77 4.24
CA LEU A 76 10.09 0.29 3.37
C LEU A 76 11.42 0.19 4.11
N ALA A 77 11.70 1.14 5.00
CA ALA A 77 12.92 1.09 5.81
C ALA A 77 12.94 -0.16 6.69
N ILE A 78 11.81 -0.47 7.32
CA ILE A 78 11.69 -1.67 8.16
C ILE A 78 11.89 -2.93 7.32
N ILE A 79 11.22 -3.01 6.17
CA ILE A 79 11.31 -4.18 5.29
C ILE A 79 12.76 -4.37 4.81
N MET A 80 13.42 -3.29 4.42
CA MET A 80 14.81 -3.38 3.97
C MET A 80 15.74 -3.84 5.08
N THR A 81 15.50 -3.37 6.30
CA THR A 81 16.27 -3.79 7.47
C THR A 81 16.11 -5.29 7.71
N ILE A 82 14.88 -5.78 7.63
CA ILE A 82 14.59 -7.22 7.80
C ILE A 82 15.30 -8.03 6.71
N TYR A 83 15.22 -7.59 5.46
CA TYR A 83 15.88 -8.30 4.37
C TYR A 83 17.39 -8.37 4.55
N ARG A 84 18.01 -7.26 4.94
CA ARG A 84 19.45 -7.23 5.17
C ARG A 84 19.84 -8.17 6.30
N THR A 85 19.07 -8.16 7.37
CA THR A 85 19.32 -9.03 8.51
C THR A 85 19.20 -10.50 8.13
N ARG A 86 18.16 -10.86 7.38
CA ARG A 86 17.93 -12.24 6.95
C ARG A 86 19.01 -12.72 5.97
N ARG A 87 19.44 -11.84 5.08
CA ARG A 87 20.52 -12.20 4.15
C ARG A 87 21.80 -12.52 4.91
N SER A 88 22.14 -11.72 5.91
CA SER A 88 23.29 -11.98 6.76
C SER A 88 23.14 -13.29 7.50
N ALA A 89 21.95 -13.54 8.09
CA ALA A 89 21.69 -14.77 8.80
C ALA A 89 21.77 -15.99 7.89
N ASN A 90 21.20 -15.90 6.67
CA ASN A 90 21.24 -16.99 5.71
C ASN A 90 22.67 -17.31 5.25
N VAL A 91 23.49 -16.30 5.06
CA VAL A 91 24.89 -16.51 4.71
C VAL A 91 25.63 -17.21 5.85
N ASP A 92 25.39 -16.77 7.08
CA ASP A 92 26.00 -17.38 8.27
C ASP A 92 25.55 -18.84 8.42
N ASP A 93 24.27 -19.09 8.23
CA ASP A 93 23.72 -20.45 8.30
C ASP A 93 24.35 -21.35 7.23
N SER A 94 24.48 -20.86 6.02
CA SER A 94 25.13 -21.61 4.95
C SER A 94 26.58 -21.92 5.29
N HIS A 95 27.29 -20.97 5.86
CA HIS A 95 28.67 -21.13 6.27
C HIS A 95 28.80 -22.20 7.35
N LEU A 96 27.91 -22.14 8.33
CA LEU A 96 27.91 -23.10 9.44
C LEU A 96 27.60 -24.51 8.97
N LEU A 97 26.70 -24.64 8.01
CA LEU A 97 26.32 -25.95 7.47
C LEU A 97 27.41 -26.60 6.64
N ARG A 98 28.33 -25.81 6.08
CA ARG A 98 29.45 -26.32 5.29
C ARG A 98 30.55 -26.91 6.16
N HIS A 99 30.57 -26.55 7.41
CA HIS A 99 31.59 -26.95 8.33
C HIS A 99 30.99 -27.79 9.46
#